data_03da8163a6d4cff1423f702d2e8aea94
#
_entry.id   03da8163a6d4cff1423f702d2e8aea94
#
_cell.length_a   1.000
_cell.length_b   1.000
_cell.length_c   1.000
_cell.angle_alpha   90.00
_cell.angle_beta   90.00
_cell.angle_gamma   90.00
#
_symmetry.space_group_name_H-M   'P 1'
#
loop_
_entity.id
_entity.type
_entity.pdbx_description
1 polymer ?
#
loop_
_entity_poly.entity_id
_entity_poly.type
_entity_poly.pdbx_seq_one_letter_code
_entity_poly.pdbx_strand_id
1 'polypeptide(L)'
;MNNVEKRNKLIKEFNSLDEIQKYYNEDANTYIFKEDGKYIDLVVFNFDLDVEANIDAGCIDALNINAVNIKAWDVITRNLDAYNIEAWDVYSWDIYAYNIEAYNIKARNISYFAVCFAYDNIKCKSIKGRIENAKHFVLDGKLEIEND
;
A
#
# COMPACT_ATOMS: atom_id res chain seq x y z
N MET A 1 8.60 -1.92 -38.13
CA MET A 1 8.80 -0.75 -37.23
C MET A 1 7.72 -0.78 -36.19
N ASN A 2 8.06 -1.24 -35.01
CA ASN A 2 7.15 -1.21 -33.90
C ASN A 2 7.25 0.14 -33.22
N ASN A 3 6.35 1.04 -33.56
CA ASN A 3 6.06 2.17 -32.70
C ASN A 3 5.36 1.64 -31.46
N VAL A 4 6.16 1.10 -30.56
CA VAL A 4 5.71 1.00 -29.17
C VAL A 4 5.65 2.45 -28.72
N GLU A 5 4.49 3.05 -28.74
CA GLU A 5 4.25 4.27 -28.00
C GLU A 5 4.68 3.99 -26.57
N LYS A 6 5.83 4.51 -26.19
CA LYS A 6 6.22 4.56 -24.78
C LYS A 6 5.13 5.36 -24.09
N ARG A 7 4.19 4.69 -23.46
CA ARG A 7 3.26 5.33 -22.56
C ARG A 7 4.10 6.13 -21.58
N ASN A 8 4.08 7.45 -21.72
CA ASN A 8 4.67 8.31 -20.70
C ASN A 8 3.88 8.06 -19.42
N LYS A 9 4.54 7.46 -18.41
CA LYS A 9 3.94 7.27 -17.09
C LYS A 9 3.63 8.64 -16.51
N LEU A 10 2.41 8.78 -16.01
CA LEU A 10 2.02 9.97 -15.27
C LEU A 10 2.52 9.83 -13.83
N ILE A 11 3.51 10.63 -13.49
CA ILE A 11 4.08 10.70 -12.14
C ILE A 11 3.74 12.05 -11.54
N LYS A 12 3.17 12.05 -10.36
CA LYS A 12 2.85 13.27 -9.62
C LYS A 12 3.48 13.25 -8.24
N GLU A 13 4.15 14.33 -7.89
CA GLU A 13 4.72 14.53 -6.57
C GLU A 13 3.92 15.58 -5.81
N PHE A 14 3.68 15.31 -4.54
CA PHE A 14 2.97 16.21 -3.64
C PHE A 14 3.82 16.51 -2.42
N ASN A 15 3.83 17.77 -2.02
CA ASN A 15 4.67 18.24 -0.91
C ASN A 15 3.87 18.58 0.35
N SER A 16 2.56 18.59 0.26
CA SER A 16 1.69 18.90 1.38
C SER A 16 0.29 18.30 1.21
N LEU A 17 -0.42 18.17 2.33
CA LEU A 17 -1.80 17.69 2.34
C LEU A 17 -2.72 18.60 1.50
N ASP A 18 -2.48 19.91 1.50
CA ASP A 18 -3.29 20.84 0.71
C ASP A 18 -3.26 20.55 -0.79
N GLU A 19 -2.12 20.09 -1.30
CA GLU A 19 -1.97 19.78 -2.72
C GLU A 19 -2.80 18.58 -3.18
N ILE A 20 -3.21 17.70 -2.27
CA ILE A 20 -4.00 16.52 -2.61
C ILE A 20 -5.50 16.65 -2.36
N GLN A 21 -5.96 17.79 -1.84
CA GLN A 21 -7.37 17.98 -1.51
C GLN A 21 -8.30 17.84 -2.71
N LYS A 22 -7.85 18.23 -3.90
CA LYS A 22 -8.63 18.07 -5.14
C LYS A 22 -8.96 16.61 -5.49
N TYR A 23 -8.23 15.66 -4.93
CA TYR A 23 -8.47 14.22 -5.14
C TYR A 23 -9.43 13.63 -4.11
N TYR A 24 -9.80 14.40 -3.10
CA TYR A 24 -10.68 13.92 -2.03
C TYR A 24 -12.13 13.90 -2.48
N ASN A 25 -12.75 12.74 -2.37
CA ASN A 25 -14.18 12.54 -2.56
C ASN A 25 -14.85 12.45 -1.17
N GLU A 26 -15.61 13.49 -0.82
CA GLU A 26 -16.23 13.60 0.50
C GLU A 26 -17.30 12.52 0.73
N ASP A 27 -18.10 12.20 -0.28
CA ASP A 27 -19.16 11.20 -0.16
C ASP A 27 -18.62 9.80 0.15
N ALA A 28 -17.47 9.45 -0.45
CA ALA A 28 -16.81 8.17 -0.25
C ALA A 28 -15.77 8.20 0.89
N ASN A 29 -15.48 9.36 1.45
CA ASN A 29 -14.36 9.57 2.38
C ASN A 29 -13.06 8.96 1.83
N THR A 30 -12.73 9.25 0.58
CA THR A 30 -11.62 8.61 -0.12
C THR A 30 -10.84 9.60 -0.96
N TYR A 31 -9.52 9.56 -0.85
CA TYR A 31 -8.62 10.22 -1.81
C TYR A 31 -8.46 9.29 -3.01
N ILE A 32 -8.97 9.72 -4.16
CA ILE A 32 -8.92 8.95 -5.40
C ILE A 32 -7.93 9.63 -6.35
N PHE A 33 -6.77 9.01 -6.54
CA PHE A 33 -5.69 9.61 -7.34
C PHE A 33 -5.85 9.26 -8.82
N LYS A 34 -6.84 9.90 -9.43
CA LYS A 34 -7.14 9.80 -10.87
C LYS A 34 -7.11 11.15 -11.53
N GLU A 35 -6.72 11.16 -12.79
CA GLU A 35 -6.87 12.30 -13.71
C GLU A 35 -7.46 11.81 -15.02
N ASP A 36 -8.45 12.55 -15.56
CA ASP A 36 -9.13 12.19 -16.80
C ASP A 36 -9.66 10.73 -16.80
N GLY A 37 -10.18 10.28 -15.66
CA GLY A 37 -10.75 8.94 -15.48
C GLY A 37 -9.75 7.80 -15.36
N LYS A 38 -8.46 8.09 -15.31
CA LYS A 38 -7.39 7.08 -15.18
C LYS A 38 -6.57 7.31 -13.93
N TYR A 39 -6.11 6.21 -13.32
CA TYR A 39 -5.18 6.31 -12.20
C TYR A 39 -3.89 7.00 -12.62
N ILE A 40 -3.39 7.85 -11.73
CA ILE A 40 -2.01 8.35 -11.80
C ILE A 40 -1.09 7.15 -11.63
N ASP A 41 -0.12 6.96 -12.53
CA ASP A 41 0.73 5.76 -12.51
C ASP A 41 1.57 5.68 -11.24
N LEU A 42 2.11 6.81 -10.79
CA LEU A 42 2.88 6.88 -9.55
C LEU A 42 2.59 8.19 -8.81
N VAL A 43 2.17 8.06 -7.58
CA VAL A 43 1.96 9.19 -6.65
C VAL A 43 3.08 9.19 -5.63
N VAL A 44 3.83 10.27 -5.57
CA VAL A 44 4.93 10.44 -4.61
C VAL A 44 4.51 11.46 -3.55
N PHE A 45 4.53 11.05 -2.30
CA PHE A 45 4.26 11.95 -1.18
C PHE A 45 5.59 12.32 -0.51
N ASN A 46 6.00 13.58 -0.64
CA ASN A 46 7.21 14.11 0.00
C ASN A 46 6.94 14.61 1.42
N PHE A 47 5.90 14.09 2.04
CA PHE A 47 5.47 14.39 3.41
C PHE A 47 4.84 13.14 4.03
N ASP A 48 4.70 13.12 5.35
CA ASP A 48 4.00 12.03 6.02
C ASP A 48 2.50 12.13 5.73
N LEU A 49 1.95 11.10 5.09
CA LEU A 49 0.55 11.06 4.76
C LEU A 49 -0.23 10.51 5.95
N ASP A 50 -0.91 11.40 6.66
CA ASP A 50 -1.76 11.06 7.80
C ASP A 50 -3.16 11.57 7.53
N VAL A 51 -4.07 10.67 7.21
CA VAL A 51 -5.44 11.01 6.84
C VAL A 51 -6.45 10.07 7.50
N GLU A 52 -7.55 10.64 7.97
CA GLU A 52 -8.70 9.89 8.49
C GLU A 52 -9.66 9.49 7.37
N ALA A 53 -9.10 8.95 6.29
CA ALA A 53 -9.79 8.64 5.06
C ALA A 53 -9.19 7.41 4.38
N ASN A 54 -9.89 6.93 3.37
CA ASN A 54 -9.39 5.86 2.51
C ASN A 54 -8.50 6.43 1.40
N ILE A 55 -7.62 5.60 0.89
CA ILE A 55 -6.75 5.90 -0.26
C ILE A 55 -7.04 4.90 -1.37
N ASP A 56 -7.32 5.39 -2.57
CA ASP A 56 -7.48 4.62 -3.79
C ASP A 56 -6.52 5.18 -4.85
N ALA A 57 -5.51 4.41 -5.19
CA ALA A 57 -4.41 4.90 -6.02
C ALA A 57 -3.82 3.82 -6.93
N GLY A 58 -3.04 4.23 -7.92
CA GLY A 58 -2.09 3.36 -8.61
C GLY A 58 -0.90 3.06 -7.69
N CYS A 59 0.32 3.25 -8.17
CA CYS A 59 1.49 3.05 -7.30
C CYS A 59 1.69 4.23 -6.34
N ILE A 60 2.11 3.94 -5.12
CA ILE A 60 2.36 4.93 -4.07
C ILE A 60 3.80 4.82 -3.58
N ASP A 61 4.47 5.95 -3.46
CA ASP A 61 5.78 6.06 -2.82
C ASP A 61 5.73 7.15 -1.74
N ALA A 62 6.00 6.79 -0.51
CA ALA A 62 5.95 7.69 0.64
C ALA A 62 6.90 7.25 1.75
N LEU A 63 7.22 8.15 2.68
CA LEU A 63 7.97 7.78 3.89
C LEU A 63 7.05 7.09 4.89
N ASN A 64 6.00 7.77 5.30
CA ASN A 64 5.05 7.24 6.26
C ASN A 64 3.63 7.41 5.75
N ILE A 65 2.80 6.38 5.91
CA ILE A 65 1.38 6.41 5.56
C ILE A 65 0.57 5.95 6.76
N ASN A 66 -0.40 6.76 7.16
CA ASN A 66 -1.44 6.41 8.11
C ASN A 66 -2.79 6.75 7.48
N ALA A 67 -3.62 5.75 7.25
CA ALA A 67 -4.91 5.89 6.60
C ALA A 67 -5.92 4.88 7.14
N VAL A 68 -7.19 5.02 6.78
CA VAL A 68 -8.21 4.04 7.19
C VAL A 68 -8.05 2.76 6.34
N ASN A 69 -8.28 2.85 5.05
CA ASN A 69 -8.08 1.72 4.15
C ASN A 69 -7.24 2.17 2.95
N ILE A 70 -6.39 1.28 2.48
CA ILE A 70 -5.55 1.53 1.31
C ILE A 70 -5.87 0.48 0.24
N LYS A 71 -6.22 0.97 -0.94
CA LYS A 71 -6.35 0.17 -2.15
C LYS A 71 -5.42 0.74 -3.20
N ALA A 72 -4.43 -0.02 -3.60
CA ALA A 72 -3.41 0.43 -4.54
C ALA A 72 -2.87 -0.72 -5.39
N TRP A 73 -2.12 -0.39 -6.44
CA TRP A 73 -1.35 -1.39 -7.18
C TRP A 73 -0.12 -1.75 -6.36
N ASP A 74 0.81 -0.82 -6.21
CA ASP A 74 2.01 -1.05 -5.41
C ASP A 74 2.14 0.02 -4.34
N VAL A 75 2.59 -0.37 -3.16
CA VAL A 75 2.86 0.54 -2.06
C VAL A 75 4.31 0.39 -1.63
N ILE A 76 5.07 1.48 -1.72
CA ILE A 76 6.46 1.55 -1.28
C ILE A 76 6.56 2.60 -0.19
N THR A 77 6.90 2.19 1.01
CA THR A 77 6.92 3.09 2.16
C THR A 77 7.87 2.57 3.26
N ARG A 78 8.27 3.43 4.19
CA ARG A 78 8.97 2.97 5.39
C ARG A 78 8.00 2.43 6.41
N ASN A 79 7.00 3.21 6.75
CA ASN A 79 5.99 2.79 7.74
C ASN A 79 4.61 2.88 7.15
N LEU A 80 3.85 1.82 7.30
CA LEU A 80 2.51 1.69 6.77
C LEU A 80 1.56 1.29 7.90
N ASP A 81 0.62 2.17 8.21
CA ASP A 81 -0.39 1.95 9.24
C ASP A 81 -1.79 2.16 8.63
N ALA A 82 -2.59 1.13 8.65
CA ALA A 82 -3.96 1.19 8.14
C ALA A 82 -4.84 0.09 8.76
N TYR A 83 -6.16 0.24 8.68
CA TYR A 83 -7.06 -0.85 9.03
C TYR A 83 -6.95 -1.97 8.01
N ASN A 84 -7.16 -1.65 6.76
CA ASN A 84 -7.07 -2.66 5.71
C ASN A 84 -6.15 -2.20 4.59
N ILE A 85 -5.33 -3.11 4.10
CA ILE A 85 -4.45 -2.91 2.97
C ILE A 85 -4.81 -3.94 1.91
N GLU A 86 -5.16 -3.47 0.72
CA GLU A 86 -5.40 -4.28 -0.48
C GLU A 86 -4.50 -3.76 -1.59
N ALA A 87 -3.54 -4.55 -2.01
CA ALA A 87 -2.57 -4.14 -3.02
C ALA A 87 -2.05 -5.33 -3.82
N TRP A 88 -1.39 -5.06 -4.95
CA TRP A 88 -0.65 -6.09 -5.66
C TRP A 88 0.64 -6.36 -4.91
N ASP A 89 1.52 -5.37 -4.81
CA ASP A 89 2.77 -5.53 -4.10
C ASP A 89 2.92 -4.48 -3.01
N VAL A 90 3.36 -4.91 -1.84
CA VAL A 90 3.66 -4.05 -0.70
C VAL A 90 5.12 -4.20 -0.33
N TYR A 91 5.86 -3.10 -0.37
CA TYR A 91 7.25 -3.02 0.08
C TYR A 91 7.34 -2.00 1.19
N SER A 92 7.62 -2.46 2.40
CA SER A 92 7.70 -1.58 3.56
C SER A 92 8.76 -2.08 4.54
N TRP A 93 9.27 -1.18 5.38
CA TRP A 93 10.07 -1.62 6.52
C TRP A 93 9.13 -2.18 7.58
N ASP A 94 8.18 -1.40 8.02
CA ASP A 94 7.23 -1.83 9.03
C ASP A 94 5.79 -1.67 8.54
N ILE A 95 4.99 -2.72 8.77
CA ILE A 95 3.56 -2.72 8.46
C ILE A 95 2.79 -2.99 9.75
N TYR A 96 1.79 -2.15 10.00
CA TYR A 96 0.84 -2.34 11.09
C TYR A 96 -0.58 -2.22 10.52
N ALA A 97 -1.35 -3.29 10.56
CA ALA A 97 -2.70 -3.30 10.00
C ALA A 97 -3.61 -4.30 10.72
N TYR A 98 -4.92 -4.14 10.56
CA TYR A 98 -5.88 -5.18 10.96
C TYR A 98 -5.85 -6.32 9.96
N ASN A 99 -5.98 -6.01 8.69
CA ASN A 99 -5.96 -6.99 7.63
C ASN A 99 -5.07 -6.54 6.48
N ILE A 100 -4.35 -7.49 5.91
CA ILE A 100 -3.50 -7.27 4.74
C ILE A 100 -3.86 -8.32 3.70
N GLU A 101 -4.12 -7.87 2.48
CA GLU A 101 -4.32 -8.74 1.32
C GLU A 101 -3.50 -8.21 0.16
N ALA A 102 -2.56 -9.01 -0.33
CA ALA A 102 -1.69 -8.62 -1.44
C ALA A 102 -1.23 -9.83 -2.24
N TYR A 103 -0.69 -9.61 -3.44
CA TYR A 103 0.01 -10.67 -4.17
C TYR A 103 1.34 -10.97 -3.52
N ASN A 104 2.15 -9.94 -3.32
CA ASN A 104 3.44 -10.09 -2.67
C ASN A 104 3.60 -9.06 -1.55
N ILE A 105 4.17 -9.49 -0.45
CA ILE A 105 4.50 -8.62 0.67
C ILE A 105 5.98 -8.80 0.99
N LYS A 106 6.72 -7.69 0.97
CA LYS A 106 8.12 -7.66 1.43
C LYS A 106 8.27 -6.57 2.47
N ALA A 107 8.59 -6.97 3.69
CA ALA A 107 8.74 -6.04 4.80
C ALA A 107 9.82 -6.53 5.77
N ARG A 108 10.26 -5.66 6.68
CA ARG A 108 11.05 -6.08 7.81
C ARG A 108 10.15 -6.71 8.87
N ASN A 109 9.19 -5.93 9.31
CA ASN A 109 8.28 -6.36 10.36
C ASN A 109 6.83 -6.19 9.93
N ILE A 110 6.06 -7.24 10.13
CA ILE A 110 4.63 -7.22 9.86
C ILE A 110 3.89 -7.49 11.17
N SER A 111 3.02 -6.57 11.54
CA SER A 111 2.15 -6.71 12.71
C SER A 111 0.71 -6.54 12.25
N TYR A 112 -0.10 -7.55 12.44
CA TYR A 112 -1.49 -7.54 12.00
C TYR A 112 -2.41 -8.03 13.10
N PHE A 113 -3.68 -7.61 13.07
CA PHE A 113 -4.65 -8.06 14.08
C PHE A 113 -5.30 -9.38 13.70
N ALA A 114 -5.93 -9.45 12.55
CA ALA A 114 -6.74 -10.60 12.20
C ALA A 114 -6.13 -11.48 11.11
N VAL A 115 -5.87 -10.93 9.93
CA VAL A 115 -5.44 -11.70 8.77
C VAL A 115 -4.33 -10.99 8.01
N CYS A 116 -3.31 -11.75 7.63
CA CYS A 116 -2.31 -11.35 6.66
C CYS A 116 -2.29 -12.41 5.55
N PHE A 117 -2.68 -12.03 4.35
CA PHE A 117 -2.83 -12.94 3.23
C PHE A 117 -2.04 -12.47 2.02
N ALA A 118 -1.24 -13.37 1.46
CA ALA A 118 -0.57 -13.12 0.18
C ALA A 118 -0.89 -14.23 -0.82
N TYR A 119 -1.14 -13.85 -2.07
CA TYR A 119 -1.38 -14.82 -3.14
C TYR A 119 -0.10 -15.55 -3.53
N ASP A 120 1.02 -14.85 -3.63
CA ASP A 120 2.30 -15.43 -4.03
C ASP A 120 3.26 -15.59 -2.86
N ASN A 121 3.81 -14.52 -2.34
CA ASN A 121 4.87 -14.63 -1.34
C ASN A 121 4.79 -13.58 -0.23
N ILE A 122 5.24 -13.98 0.95
CA ILE A 122 5.57 -13.07 2.03
C ILE A 122 7.05 -13.26 2.36
N LYS A 123 7.81 -12.16 2.33
CA LYS A 123 9.21 -12.14 2.74
C LYS A 123 9.41 -11.08 3.81
N CYS A 124 9.83 -11.50 5.01
CA CYS A 124 9.97 -10.59 6.14
C CYS A 124 11.01 -11.11 7.14
N LYS A 125 11.38 -10.26 8.10
CA LYS A 125 12.20 -10.66 9.24
C LYS A 125 11.32 -11.14 10.39
N SER A 126 10.19 -10.49 10.59
CA SER A 126 9.20 -10.93 11.59
C SER A 126 7.77 -10.72 11.09
N ILE A 127 6.90 -11.63 11.48
CA ILE A 127 5.46 -11.53 11.24
C ILE A 127 4.73 -11.99 12.50
N LYS A 128 3.83 -11.13 13.01
CA LYS A 128 3.14 -11.39 14.26
C LYS A 128 1.68 -10.97 14.19
N GLY A 129 0.79 -11.92 14.46
CA GLY A 129 -0.62 -11.66 14.73
C GLY A 129 -0.82 -11.15 16.17
N ARG A 130 -1.72 -10.19 16.34
CA ARG A 130 -1.94 -9.51 17.62
C ARG A 130 -3.05 -10.13 18.47
N ILE A 131 -3.92 -10.93 17.87
CA ILE A 131 -4.97 -11.65 18.58
C ILE A 131 -4.73 -13.15 18.55
N GLU A 132 -5.34 -13.88 19.48
CA GLU A 132 -5.13 -15.31 19.66
C GLU A 132 -5.40 -16.13 18.40
N ASN A 133 -6.42 -15.78 17.63
CA ASN A 133 -6.80 -16.49 16.39
C ASN A 133 -6.29 -15.82 15.11
N ALA A 134 -5.33 -14.92 15.21
CA ALA A 134 -4.74 -14.29 14.04
C ALA A 134 -4.02 -15.31 13.17
N LYS A 135 -4.21 -15.20 11.85
CA LYS A 135 -3.62 -16.12 10.89
C LYS A 135 -2.98 -15.39 9.72
N HIS A 136 -1.85 -15.90 9.28
CA HIS A 136 -1.23 -15.47 8.04
C HIS A 136 -1.08 -16.64 7.08
N PHE A 137 -1.31 -16.36 5.79
CA PHE A 137 -1.34 -17.40 4.75
C PHE A 137 -0.61 -16.93 3.51
N VAL A 138 -0.06 -17.91 2.80
CA VAL A 138 0.43 -17.75 1.43
C VAL A 138 -0.24 -18.80 0.57
N LEU A 139 -0.87 -18.42 -0.53
CA LEU A 139 -1.65 -19.36 -1.35
C LEU A 139 -0.78 -20.19 -2.28
N ASP A 140 -0.02 -19.57 -3.17
CA ASP A 140 0.73 -20.27 -4.23
C ASP A 140 2.25 -20.28 -4.05
N GLY A 141 2.77 -19.47 -3.16
CA GLY A 141 4.21 -19.36 -2.92
C GLY A 141 4.59 -19.81 -1.53
N LYS A 142 5.40 -19.00 -0.87
CA LYS A 142 5.89 -19.32 0.46
C LYS A 142 6.09 -18.11 1.35
N LEU A 143 5.99 -18.35 2.64
CA LEU A 143 6.43 -17.41 3.66
C LEU A 143 7.93 -17.65 3.91
N GLU A 144 8.72 -16.63 3.64
CA GLU A 144 10.16 -16.65 3.89
C GLU A 144 10.51 -15.67 5.00
N ILE A 145 11.03 -16.18 6.11
CA ILE A 145 11.52 -15.35 7.22
C ILE A 145 13.02 -15.23 7.10
N GLU A 146 13.50 -14.01 6.87
CA GLU A 146 14.93 -13.73 6.77
C GLU A 146 15.54 -13.63 8.16
N ASN A 147 16.52 -14.47 8.41
CA ASN A 147 17.35 -14.36 9.61
C ASN A 147 18.57 -13.50 9.33
N ASP A 148 18.90 -12.61 10.26
CA ASP A 148 20.14 -11.82 10.17
C ASP A 148 21.38 -12.70 10.32
#